data_513da10d5587f645ae62f290dffc4a80
#
_entry.id   513da10d5587f645ae62f290dffc4a80
#
_cell.length_a   1.000
_cell.length_b   1.000
_cell.length_c   1.000
_cell.angle_alpha   90.00
_cell.angle_beta   90.00
_cell.angle_gamma   90.00
#
_symmetry.space_group_name_H-M   'P 1'
#
loop_
_entity.id
_entity.type
_entity.pdbx_description
1 polymer ?
#
loop_
_entity_poly.entity_id
_entity_poly.type
_entity_poly.pdbx_seq_one_letter_code
_entity_poly.pdbx_strand_id
1 'polypeptide(L)'
;MSLLKEVILQMFFVLIPFVLFNIYYRDKMRNFSQSFILVTSSISLFLAMTFSSSVVEGVIFDVRYVIMFFALVYGGVQTGLILLGEFVLYRLYLGGDGLFIALVISVFSFSVSLLMYRTYKATHRKTFFTILAGVLFSIIALTLTYFYLPHYFVKHLTYHLLVIPLPNILGIWILMSLFSTSVSDKEIFIKHAQNEKIETMSHVAASLAHEVRNPLTAVKGFLRLMQENPHDFTKSAQYMNICMDEIQRTEMILSEYLAISKPLTNRHEQVNVVELLKVMRAVMSPFAILHNVELEVRAPDISVTIMANPDEIKQVLVNFIKNAIEACTNVRKGRVFLSLVVEEGKAILIIKDNGVGMDEGQMKRLGSIYFSTKSSGTGLGLTYSYHVIHTIGGTVTVNSKPNVGTKFSIIFPYQE
;
A
#
# COMPACT_ATOMS: atom_id res chain seq x y z
N MET A 1 -27.98 -31.34 18.90
CA MET A 1 -27.37 -30.01 19.12
C MET A 1 -25.83 -30.02 19.04
N SER A 2 -25.13 -31.10 19.42
CA SER A 2 -23.68 -31.20 19.31
C SER A 2 -23.18 -31.18 17.85
N LEU A 3 -23.76 -32.00 16.99
CA LEU A 3 -23.37 -32.17 15.59
C LEU A 3 -23.45 -30.86 14.76
N LEU A 4 -24.53 -30.09 14.93
CA LEU A 4 -24.68 -28.81 14.24
C LEU A 4 -23.58 -27.80 14.65
N LYS A 5 -23.22 -27.78 15.93
CA LYS A 5 -22.14 -26.95 16.45
C LYS A 5 -20.79 -27.32 15.83
N GLU A 6 -20.52 -28.63 15.72
CA GLU A 6 -19.29 -29.14 15.13
C GLU A 6 -19.19 -28.80 13.64
N VAL A 7 -20.27 -28.98 12.88
CA VAL A 7 -20.32 -28.58 11.45
C VAL A 7 -20.10 -27.07 11.28
N ILE A 8 -20.74 -26.24 12.10
CA ILE A 8 -20.56 -24.79 12.06
C ILE A 8 -19.10 -24.44 12.39
N LEU A 9 -18.50 -25.08 13.39
CA LEU A 9 -17.10 -24.85 13.76
C LEU A 9 -16.13 -25.19 12.61
N GLN A 10 -16.38 -26.32 11.92
CA GLN A 10 -15.61 -26.70 10.73
C GLN A 10 -15.73 -25.67 9.61
N MET A 11 -16.92 -25.07 9.40
CA MET A 11 -17.12 -24.01 8.42
C MET A 11 -16.33 -22.73 8.78
N PHE A 12 -16.21 -22.39 10.07
CA PHE A 12 -15.35 -21.28 10.50
C PHE A 12 -13.88 -21.53 10.17
N PHE A 13 -13.37 -22.74 10.39
CA PHE A 13 -11.99 -23.08 10.05
C PHE A 13 -11.71 -22.99 8.56
N VAL A 14 -12.68 -23.41 7.71
CA VAL A 14 -12.57 -23.24 6.25
C VAL A 14 -12.38 -21.78 5.86
N LEU A 15 -13.01 -20.85 6.55
CA LEU A 15 -12.97 -19.42 6.21
C LEU A 15 -11.71 -18.67 6.71
N ILE A 16 -10.83 -19.30 7.49
CA ILE A 16 -9.62 -18.65 8.03
C ILE A 16 -8.75 -18.00 6.93
N PRO A 17 -8.41 -18.67 5.82
CA PRO A 17 -7.61 -18.04 4.77
C PRO A 17 -8.26 -16.78 4.18
N PHE A 18 -9.58 -16.80 4.01
CA PHE A 18 -10.35 -15.64 3.52
C PHE A 18 -10.36 -14.48 4.53
N VAL A 19 -10.63 -14.76 5.80
CA VAL A 19 -10.66 -13.72 6.86
C VAL A 19 -9.29 -13.10 7.02
N LEU A 20 -8.24 -13.90 7.12
CA LEU A 20 -6.87 -13.40 7.26
C LEU A 20 -6.40 -12.62 6.03
N PHE A 21 -6.85 -13.00 4.82
CA PHE A 21 -6.58 -12.23 3.61
C PHE A 21 -7.16 -10.82 3.70
N ASN A 22 -8.44 -10.69 4.06
CA ASN A 22 -9.09 -9.39 4.15
C ASN A 22 -8.51 -8.49 5.26
N ILE A 23 -8.01 -9.08 6.36
CA ILE A 23 -7.34 -8.32 7.43
C ILE A 23 -5.93 -7.91 6.99
N TYR A 24 -5.11 -8.87 6.55
CA TYR A 24 -3.68 -8.63 6.30
C TYR A 24 -3.40 -7.79 5.06
N TYR A 25 -4.21 -7.96 3.99
CA TYR A 25 -4.03 -7.23 2.73
C TYR A 25 -4.92 -6.00 2.58
N ARG A 26 -5.69 -5.63 3.61
CA ARG A 26 -6.62 -4.49 3.58
C ARG A 26 -5.99 -3.24 2.96
N ASP A 27 -4.87 -2.79 3.48
CA ASP A 27 -4.23 -1.52 3.12
C ASP A 27 -2.98 -1.70 2.23
N LYS A 28 -2.68 -2.93 1.80
CA LYS A 28 -1.49 -3.22 1.00
C LYS A 28 -1.77 -3.07 -0.49
N MET A 29 -0.87 -2.40 -1.21
CA MET A 29 -0.88 -2.25 -2.67
C MET A 29 -0.32 -3.49 -3.39
N ARG A 30 -0.61 -4.68 -2.86
CA ARG A 30 -0.23 -5.98 -3.44
C ARG A 30 -1.25 -7.04 -3.11
N ASN A 31 -1.32 -8.07 -3.94
CA ASN A 31 -2.15 -9.25 -3.71
C ASN A 31 -1.41 -10.29 -2.85
N PHE A 32 -2.07 -11.42 -2.56
CA PHE A 32 -1.53 -12.50 -1.74
C PHE A 32 -0.24 -13.11 -2.32
N SER A 33 0.59 -13.67 -1.43
CA SER A 33 1.75 -14.48 -1.78
C SER A 33 1.48 -15.98 -1.57
N GLN A 34 2.26 -16.86 -2.21
CA GLN A 34 2.16 -18.30 -1.99
C GLN A 34 2.42 -18.69 -0.53
N SER A 35 3.40 -18.04 0.13
CA SER A 35 3.69 -18.26 1.55
C SER A 35 2.51 -17.89 2.45
N PHE A 36 1.74 -16.85 2.10
CA PHE A 36 0.54 -16.48 2.83
C PHE A 36 -0.53 -17.59 2.74
N ILE A 37 -0.78 -18.12 1.54
CA ILE A 37 -1.72 -19.23 1.34
C ILE A 37 -1.26 -20.47 2.09
N LEU A 38 0.04 -20.80 2.05
CA LEU A 38 0.58 -21.92 2.80
C LEU A 38 0.30 -21.80 4.31
N VAL A 39 0.73 -20.70 4.92
CA VAL A 39 0.60 -20.50 6.37
C VAL A 39 -0.87 -20.50 6.81
N THR A 40 -1.73 -19.74 6.11
CA THR A 40 -3.14 -19.65 6.50
C THR A 40 -3.91 -20.95 6.29
N SER A 41 -3.58 -21.72 5.24
CA SER A 41 -4.17 -23.04 4.99
C SER A 41 -3.64 -24.10 5.96
N SER A 42 -2.37 -24.07 6.35
CA SER A 42 -1.81 -24.95 7.40
C SER A 42 -2.52 -24.72 8.74
N ILE A 43 -2.66 -23.47 9.16
CA ILE A 43 -3.40 -23.14 10.39
C ILE A 43 -4.84 -23.66 10.30
N SER A 44 -5.51 -23.42 9.17
CA SER A 44 -6.89 -23.85 8.93
C SER A 44 -7.01 -25.38 8.98
N LEU A 45 -6.11 -26.13 8.33
CA LEU A 45 -6.07 -27.58 8.31
C LEU A 45 -5.80 -28.15 9.70
N PHE A 46 -4.80 -27.63 10.40
CA PHE A 46 -4.47 -28.04 11.76
C PHE A 46 -5.65 -27.90 12.73
N LEU A 47 -6.34 -26.75 12.70
CA LEU A 47 -7.51 -26.49 13.53
C LEU A 47 -8.70 -27.40 13.14
N ALA A 48 -8.94 -27.58 11.85
CA ALA A 48 -10.01 -28.45 11.38
C ALA A 48 -9.82 -29.92 11.81
N MET A 49 -8.60 -30.39 11.83
CA MET A 49 -8.26 -31.75 12.29
C MET A 49 -8.27 -31.89 13.82
N THR A 50 -7.81 -30.86 14.54
CA THR A 50 -7.78 -30.88 16.02
C THR A 50 -9.18 -30.87 16.61
N PHE A 51 -10.07 -30.07 16.04
CA PHE A 51 -11.48 -29.93 16.46
C PHE A 51 -12.42 -30.66 15.51
N SER A 52 -12.01 -31.84 15.08
CA SER A 52 -12.79 -32.65 14.16
C SER A 52 -14.03 -33.24 14.83
N SER A 53 -15.05 -33.51 14.03
CA SER A 53 -16.26 -34.19 14.47
C SER A 53 -16.04 -35.71 14.44
N SER A 54 -16.46 -36.41 15.48
CA SER A 54 -16.47 -37.87 15.51
C SER A 54 -17.84 -38.39 15.93
N VAL A 55 -18.41 -39.32 15.15
CA VAL A 55 -19.65 -40.02 15.51
C VAL A 55 -19.35 -41.29 16.27
N VAL A 56 -18.20 -41.88 16.02
CA VAL A 56 -17.67 -43.07 16.72
C VAL A 56 -16.17 -42.86 16.93
N GLU A 57 -15.64 -43.36 18.05
CA GLU A 57 -14.23 -43.31 18.34
C GLU A 57 -13.37 -43.84 17.17
N GLY A 58 -12.43 -43.03 16.72
CA GLY A 58 -11.50 -43.38 15.63
C GLY A 58 -11.94 -43.02 14.21
N VAL A 59 -13.21 -42.66 13.96
CA VAL A 59 -13.68 -42.18 12.64
C VAL A 59 -13.93 -40.68 12.70
N ILE A 60 -13.03 -39.92 12.13
CA ILE A 60 -12.96 -38.46 12.20
C ILE A 60 -13.47 -37.86 10.90
N PHE A 61 -14.39 -36.91 11.01
CA PHE A 61 -14.85 -36.06 9.91
C PHE A 61 -14.34 -34.62 10.08
N ASP A 62 -13.76 -34.08 9.03
CA ASP A 62 -13.36 -32.68 8.91
C ASP A 62 -13.41 -32.22 7.44
N VAL A 63 -13.18 -30.94 7.22
CA VAL A 63 -13.25 -30.29 5.90
C VAL A 63 -11.89 -30.21 5.18
N ARG A 64 -10.99 -31.11 5.48
CA ARG A 64 -9.58 -31.13 4.98
C ARG A 64 -9.46 -31.03 3.46
N TYR A 65 -10.34 -31.70 2.73
CA TYR A 65 -10.28 -31.73 1.26
C TYR A 65 -10.58 -30.37 0.65
N VAL A 66 -11.47 -29.61 1.29
CA VAL A 66 -11.82 -28.23 0.92
C VAL A 66 -10.58 -27.32 1.06
N ILE A 67 -9.93 -27.41 2.22
CA ILE A 67 -8.73 -26.61 2.52
C ILE A 67 -7.57 -26.97 1.59
N MET A 68 -7.34 -28.27 1.37
CA MET A 68 -6.26 -28.77 0.49
C MET A 68 -6.50 -28.35 -0.98
N PHE A 69 -7.73 -28.41 -1.48
CA PHE A 69 -8.07 -27.97 -2.82
C PHE A 69 -7.88 -26.46 -2.98
N PHE A 70 -8.34 -25.67 -2.01
CA PHE A 70 -8.11 -24.22 -1.97
C PHE A 70 -6.61 -23.89 -2.01
N ALA A 71 -5.82 -24.53 -1.15
CA ALA A 71 -4.38 -24.32 -1.09
C ALA A 71 -3.67 -24.71 -2.39
N LEU A 72 -4.11 -25.80 -3.03
CA LEU A 72 -3.61 -26.20 -4.34
C LEU A 72 -3.92 -25.16 -5.43
N VAL A 73 -5.13 -24.61 -5.45
CA VAL A 73 -5.56 -23.65 -6.48
C VAL A 73 -4.83 -22.30 -6.33
N TYR A 74 -4.74 -21.76 -5.13
CA TYR A 74 -4.18 -20.44 -4.88
C TYR A 74 -2.70 -20.45 -4.48
N GLY A 75 -2.23 -21.49 -3.79
CA GLY A 75 -0.84 -21.65 -3.37
C GLY A 75 0.03 -22.47 -4.32
N GLY A 76 -0.61 -23.22 -5.27
CA GLY A 76 0.10 -24.07 -6.21
C GLY A 76 0.39 -25.47 -5.70
N VAL A 77 1.00 -26.29 -6.57
CA VAL A 77 1.23 -27.73 -6.31
C VAL A 77 2.13 -27.95 -5.09
N GLN A 78 3.17 -27.15 -4.92
CA GLN A 78 4.08 -27.27 -3.76
C GLN A 78 3.32 -27.07 -2.43
N THR A 79 2.47 -26.04 -2.36
CA THR A 79 1.63 -25.80 -1.17
C THR A 79 0.69 -26.96 -0.91
N GLY A 80 0.03 -27.49 -1.96
CA GLY A 80 -0.84 -28.65 -1.83
C GLY A 80 -0.12 -29.90 -1.32
N LEU A 81 1.12 -30.17 -1.79
CA LEU A 81 1.94 -31.30 -1.31
C LEU A 81 2.38 -31.13 0.14
N ILE A 82 2.74 -29.91 0.56
CA ILE A 82 3.10 -29.62 1.96
C ILE A 82 1.90 -29.88 2.88
N LEU A 83 0.70 -29.42 2.52
CA LEU A 83 -0.50 -29.67 3.30
C LEU A 83 -0.87 -31.16 3.33
N LEU A 84 -0.67 -31.90 2.24
CA LEU A 84 -0.85 -33.35 2.24
C LEU A 84 0.11 -34.02 3.22
N GLY A 85 1.37 -33.59 3.26
CA GLY A 85 2.36 -34.05 4.24
C GLY A 85 1.96 -33.72 5.68
N GLU A 86 1.52 -32.50 5.93
CA GLU A 86 0.99 -32.05 7.23
C GLU A 86 -0.19 -32.93 7.67
N PHE A 87 -1.14 -33.17 6.77
CA PHE A 87 -2.28 -34.05 7.02
C PHE A 87 -1.82 -35.45 7.41
N VAL A 88 -0.92 -36.09 6.63
CA VAL A 88 -0.45 -37.44 6.87
C VAL A 88 0.24 -37.52 8.23
N LEU A 89 1.17 -36.61 8.54
CA LEU A 89 1.89 -36.59 9.81
C LEU A 89 0.94 -36.42 11.00
N TYR A 90 0.04 -35.48 10.91
CA TYR A 90 -0.89 -35.22 12.00
C TYR A 90 -1.93 -36.35 12.16
N ARG A 91 -2.37 -36.98 11.07
CA ARG A 91 -3.28 -38.12 11.12
C ARG A 91 -2.61 -39.36 11.72
N LEU A 92 -1.32 -39.62 11.44
CA LEU A 92 -0.52 -40.65 12.08
C LEU A 92 -0.40 -40.42 13.61
N TYR A 93 -0.22 -39.17 14.01
CA TYR A 93 -0.17 -38.78 15.43
C TYR A 93 -1.51 -39.07 16.15
N LEU A 94 -2.65 -38.71 15.52
CA LEU A 94 -3.98 -38.96 16.09
C LEU A 94 -4.35 -40.47 16.17
N GLY A 95 -3.89 -41.27 15.25
CA GLY A 95 -4.17 -42.71 15.19
C GLY A 95 -5.64 -43.06 14.98
N GLY A 96 -6.10 -44.20 15.52
CA GLY A 96 -7.48 -44.72 15.51
C GLY A 96 -7.82 -45.60 14.31
N ASP A 97 -8.94 -46.34 14.40
CA ASP A 97 -9.37 -47.34 13.42
C ASP A 97 -9.63 -46.80 12.01
N GLY A 98 -9.96 -45.50 11.89
CA GLY A 98 -10.15 -44.79 10.64
C GLY A 98 -8.86 -44.30 9.96
N LEU A 99 -7.66 -44.59 10.48
CA LEU A 99 -6.40 -44.10 9.94
C LEU A 99 -6.16 -44.52 8.49
N PHE A 100 -6.21 -45.84 8.24
CA PHE A 100 -5.91 -46.35 6.90
C PHE A 100 -6.86 -45.81 5.84
N ILE A 101 -8.17 -45.86 6.12
CA ILE A 101 -9.16 -45.36 5.16
C ILE A 101 -9.02 -43.85 4.94
N ALA A 102 -8.69 -43.06 5.95
CA ALA A 102 -8.46 -41.61 5.81
C ALA A 102 -7.27 -41.30 4.90
N LEU A 103 -6.18 -42.07 4.99
CA LEU A 103 -5.01 -41.96 4.11
C LEU A 103 -5.40 -42.31 2.65
N VAL A 104 -6.12 -43.39 2.43
CA VAL A 104 -6.58 -43.81 1.10
C VAL A 104 -7.47 -42.74 0.47
N ILE A 105 -8.50 -42.26 1.19
CA ILE A 105 -9.39 -41.19 0.72
C ILE A 105 -8.58 -39.93 0.35
N SER A 106 -7.58 -39.57 1.16
CA SER A 106 -6.79 -38.36 0.90
C SER A 106 -5.94 -38.49 -0.35
N VAL A 107 -5.33 -39.64 -0.63
CA VAL A 107 -4.59 -39.87 -1.88
C VAL A 107 -5.50 -39.74 -3.10
N PHE A 108 -6.68 -40.38 -3.07
CA PHE A 108 -7.63 -40.29 -4.17
C PHE A 108 -8.16 -38.85 -4.36
N SER A 109 -8.56 -38.19 -3.27
CA SER A 109 -9.06 -36.82 -3.32
C SER A 109 -8.00 -35.81 -3.79
N PHE A 110 -6.75 -35.99 -3.38
CA PHE A 110 -5.66 -35.17 -3.84
C PHE A 110 -5.31 -35.39 -5.31
N SER A 111 -5.37 -36.65 -5.78
CA SER A 111 -5.17 -36.98 -7.20
C SER A 111 -6.25 -36.33 -8.08
N VAL A 112 -7.52 -36.38 -7.65
CA VAL A 112 -8.62 -35.67 -8.32
C VAL A 112 -8.41 -34.17 -8.28
N SER A 113 -7.94 -33.62 -7.15
CA SER A 113 -7.63 -32.18 -7.02
C SER A 113 -6.55 -31.75 -8.01
N LEU A 114 -5.50 -32.54 -8.22
CA LEU A 114 -4.43 -32.27 -9.20
C LEU A 114 -4.96 -32.27 -10.64
N LEU A 115 -5.83 -33.21 -10.99
CA LEU A 115 -6.48 -33.25 -12.32
C LEU A 115 -7.35 -32.01 -12.55
N MET A 116 -8.14 -31.65 -11.53
CA MET A 116 -9.03 -30.49 -11.61
C MET A 116 -8.30 -29.14 -11.58
N TYR A 117 -7.13 -29.06 -10.98
CA TYR A 117 -6.35 -27.81 -10.83
C TYR A 117 -6.07 -27.11 -12.16
N ARG A 118 -5.59 -27.86 -13.17
CA ARG A 118 -5.28 -27.32 -14.50
C ARG A 118 -6.54 -26.81 -15.19
N THR A 119 -7.62 -27.61 -15.16
CA THR A 119 -8.90 -27.27 -15.76
C THR A 119 -9.56 -26.06 -15.08
N TYR A 120 -9.49 -26.00 -13.75
CA TYR A 120 -10.00 -24.86 -12.97
C TYR A 120 -9.30 -23.55 -13.34
N LYS A 121 -7.98 -23.56 -13.52
CA LYS A 121 -7.22 -22.35 -13.94
C LYS A 121 -7.55 -21.90 -15.34
N ALA A 122 -7.85 -22.82 -16.26
CA ALA A 122 -8.13 -22.54 -17.67
C ALA A 122 -9.59 -22.14 -17.95
N THR A 123 -10.53 -22.47 -17.05
CA THR A 123 -11.95 -22.29 -17.31
C THR A 123 -12.50 -20.96 -16.81
N HIS A 124 -13.51 -20.43 -17.53
CA HIS A 124 -14.35 -19.32 -17.05
C HIS A 124 -15.48 -19.78 -16.10
N ARG A 125 -15.84 -21.08 -16.11
CA ARG A 125 -16.93 -21.66 -15.29
C ARG A 125 -16.43 -22.14 -13.92
N LYS A 126 -15.74 -21.25 -13.18
CA LYS A 126 -15.11 -21.58 -11.90
C LYS A 126 -16.06 -22.16 -10.87
N THR A 127 -17.27 -21.57 -10.74
CA THR A 127 -18.30 -22.02 -9.79
C THR A 127 -18.72 -23.46 -10.04
N PHE A 128 -18.92 -23.86 -11.31
CA PHE A 128 -19.27 -25.23 -11.67
C PHE A 128 -18.17 -26.22 -11.22
N PHE A 129 -16.92 -25.95 -11.53
CA PHE A 129 -15.79 -26.81 -11.15
C PHE A 129 -15.58 -26.85 -9.63
N THR A 130 -15.90 -25.78 -8.92
CA THR A 130 -15.84 -25.75 -7.45
C THR A 130 -16.89 -26.67 -6.83
N ILE A 131 -18.14 -26.60 -7.29
CA ILE A 131 -19.21 -27.48 -6.81
C ILE A 131 -18.92 -28.93 -7.21
N LEU A 132 -18.47 -29.17 -8.42
CA LEU A 132 -18.08 -30.51 -8.90
C LEU A 132 -16.98 -31.13 -8.02
N ALA A 133 -15.97 -30.34 -7.59
CA ALA A 133 -14.95 -30.82 -6.68
C ALA A 133 -15.52 -31.25 -5.33
N GLY A 134 -16.42 -30.46 -4.72
CA GLY A 134 -17.09 -30.80 -3.48
C GLY A 134 -17.91 -32.09 -3.58
N VAL A 135 -18.64 -32.27 -4.70
CA VAL A 135 -19.40 -33.48 -4.99
C VAL A 135 -18.44 -34.69 -5.12
N LEU A 136 -17.38 -34.59 -5.91
CA LEU A 136 -16.40 -35.67 -6.09
C LEU A 136 -15.71 -36.06 -4.79
N PHE A 137 -15.29 -35.12 -3.95
CA PHE A 137 -14.72 -35.42 -2.64
C PHE A 137 -15.70 -36.16 -1.75
N SER A 138 -16.96 -35.77 -1.79
CA SER A 138 -18.02 -36.44 -1.03
C SER A 138 -18.27 -37.89 -1.55
N ILE A 139 -18.36 -38.09 -2.86
CA ILE A 139 -18.51 -39.42 -3.46
C ILE A 139 -17.36 -40.33 -3.12
N ILE A 140 -16.09 -39.83 -3.24
CA ILE A 140 -14.88 -40.60 -2.91
C ILE A 140 -14.95 -41.05 -1.43
N ALA A 141 -15.22 -40.10 -0.52
CA ALA A 141 -15.30 -40.38 0.91
C ALA A 141 -16.41 -41.41 1.22
N LEU A 142 -17.61 -41.25 0.68
CA LEU A 142 -18.74 -42.15 0.89
C LEU A 142 -18.47 -43.55 0.35
N THR A 143 -18.01 -43.65 -0.90
CA THR A 143 -17.78 -44.94 -1.58
C THR A 143 -16.69 -45.74 -0.86
N LEU A 144 -15.54 -45.12 -0.56
CA LEU A 144 -14.44 -45.80 0.10
C LEU A 144 -14.80 -46.20 1.54
N THR A 145 -15.56 -45.37 2.27
CA THR A 145 -16.02 -45.69 3.62
C THR A 145 -17.01 -46.85 3.58
N TYR A 146 -17.92 -46.92 2.61
CA TYR A 146 -18.87 -48.03 2.44
C TYR A 146 -18.14 -49.37 2.20
N PHE A 147 -17.14 -49.40 1.31
CA PHE A 147 -16.39 -50.63 1.01
C PHE A 147 -15.51 -51.11 2.16
N TYR A 148 -14.95 -50.17 2.90
CA TYR A 148 -14.02 -50.50 3.99
C TYR A 148 -14.71 -50.80 5.33
N LEU A 149 -15.79 -50.05 5.66
CA LEU A 149 -16.55 -50.14 6.91
C LEU A 149 -18.07 -50.26 6.64
N PRO A 150 -18.54 -51.33 5.99
CA PRO A 150 -19.94 -51.43 5.54
C PRO A 150 -20.96 -51.38 6.70
N HIS A 151 -20.69 -52.08 7.80
CA HIS A 151 -21.58 -52.11 8.96
C HIS A 151 -21.66 -50.70 9.63
N TYR A 152 -20.55 -50.02 9.75
CA TYR A 152 -20.52 -48.65 10.26
C TYR A 152 -21.27 -47.69 9.36
N PHE A 153 -21.08 -47.78 8.04
CA PHE A 153 -21.72 -46.92 7.06
C PHE A 153 -23.25 -47.05 7.12
N VAL A 154 -23.77 -48.29 7.11
CA VAL A 154 -25.22 -48.54 7.15
C VAL A 154 -25.82 -48.08 8.48
N LYS A 155 -25.17 -48.34 9.60
CA LYS A 155 -25.60 -47.90 10.93
C LYS A 155 -25.75 -46.39 11.05
N HIS A 156 -24.89 -45.62 10.36
CA HIS A 156 -24.86 -44.15 10.40
C HIS A 156 -25.20 -43.51 9.04
N LEU A 157 -26.06 -44.12 8.27
CA LEU A 157 -26.38 -43.73 6.88
C LEU A 157 -26.80 -42.27 6.74
N THR A 158 -27.65 -41.77 7.63
CA THR A 158 -28.11 -40.35 7.60
C THR A 158 -26.93 -39.36 7.79
N TYR A 159 -26.02 -39.72 8.67
CA TYR A 159 -24.79 -38.92 8.89
C TYR A 159 -23.93 -38.88 7.62
N HIS A 160 -23.69 -40.02 7.00
CA HIS A 160 -22.86 -40.08 5.79
C HIS A 160 -23.49 -39.36 4.61
N LEU A 161 -24.80 -39.43 4.43
CA LEU A 161 -25.50 -38.83 3.29
C LEU A 161 -25.74 -37.33 3.42
N LEU A 162 -25.84 -36.78 4.65
CA LEU A 162 -26.14 -35.37 4.86
C LEU A 162 -24.94 -34.59 5.43
N VAL A 163 -24.26 -35.10 6.44
CA VAL A 163 -23.24 -34.35 7.18
C VAL A 163 -21.91 -34.30 6.45
N ILE A 164 -21.55 -35.32 5.67
CA ILE A 164 -20.30 -35.27 4.89
C ILE A 164 -20.42 -34.42 3.62
N PRO A 165 -21.42 -34.61 2.74
CA PRO A 165 -21.51 -33.87 1.48
C PRO A 165 -21.78 -32.37 1.68
N LEU A 166 -22.66 -32.01 2.61
CA LEU A 166 -23.12 -30.64 2.76
C LEU A 166 -21.99 -29.66 3.10
N PRO A 167 -21.17 -29.89 4.15
CA PRO A 167 -20.02 -29.01 4.44
C PRO A 167 -18.95 -29.02 3.35
N ASN A 168 -18.70 -30.15 2.69
CA ASN A 168 -17.73 -30.21 1.60
C ASN A 168 -18.17 -29.35 0.41
N ILE A 169 -19.43 -29.47 -0.02
CA ILE A 169 -19.96 -28.73 -1.18
C ILE A 169 -20.11 -27.24 -0.84
N LEU A 170 -20.78 -26.93 0.28
CA LEU A 170 -20.98 -25.53 0.69
C LEU A 170 -19.67 -24.87 1.10
N GLY A 171 -18.83 -25.57 1.87
CA GLY A 171 -17.56 -25.01 2.35
C GLY A 171 -16.60 -24.64 1.22
N ILE A 172 -16.44 -25.54 0.23
CA ILE A 172 -15.58 -25.25 -0.92
C ILE A 172 -16.17 -24.11 -1.78
N TRP A 173 -17.49 -24.13 -2.00
CA TRP A 173 -18.15 -23.08 -2.78
C TRP A 173 -18.04 -21.72 -2.11
N ILE A 174 -18.34 -21.61 -0.81
CA ILE A 174 -18.26 -20.36 -0.05
C ILE A 174 -16.81 -19.86 0.00
N LEU A 175 -15.84 -20.70 0.39
CA LEU A 175 -14.44 -20.30 0.48
C LEU A 175 -13.90 -19.81 -0.85
N MET A 176 -14.08 -20.60 -1.92
CA MET A 176 -13.55 -20.27 -3.24
C MET A 176 -14.22 -19.04 -3.84
N SER A 177 -15.54 -18.88 -3.66
CA SER A 177 -16.29 -17.73 -4.14
C SER A 177 -15.87 -16.45 -3.42
N LEU A 178 -15.91 -16.45 -2.08
CA LEU A 178 -15.54 -15.28 -1.29
C LEU A 178 -14.08 -14.87 -1.53
N PHE A 179 -13.14 -15.83 -1.54
CA PHE A 179 -11.74 -15.53 -1.77
C PHE A 179 -11.48 -15.02 -3.19
N SER A 180 -12.10 -15.63 -4.21
CA SER A 180 -11.99 -15.18 -5.61
C SER A 180 -12.53 -13.75 -5.79
N THR A 181 -13.68 -13.43 -5.18
CA THR A 181 -14.24 -12.07 -5.23
C THR A 181 -13.31 -11.07 -4.56
N SER A 182 -12.84 -11.36 -3.33
CA SER A 182 -11.92 -10.46 -2.62
C SER A 182 -10.60 -10.24 -3.35
N VAL A 183 -10.05 -11.27 -4.00
CA VAL A 183 -8.85 -11.15 -4.84
C VAL A 183 -9.12 -10.25 -6.05
N SER A 184 -10.26 -10.44 -6.73
CA SER A 184 -10.66 -9.63 -7.89
C SER A 184 -10.88 -8.17 -7.50
N ASP A 185 -11.59 -7.90 -6.41
CA ASP A 185 -11.83 -6.55 -5.90
C ASP A 185 -10.50 -5.86 -5.55
N LYS A 186 -9.56 -6.62 -4.96
CA LYS A 186 -8.22 -6.12 -4.65
C LYS A 186 -7.42 -5.80 -5.91
N GLU A 187 -7.50 -6.62 -6.94
CA GLU A 187 -6.86 -6.35 -8.25
C GLU A 187 -7.42 -5.10 -8.91
N ILE A 188 -8.75 -4.93 -8.88
CA ILE A 188 -9.42 -3.73 -9.39
C ILE A 188 -8.96 -2.50 -8.61
N PHE A 189 -8.93 -2.57 -7.28
CA PHE A 189 -8.45 -1.48 -6.43
C PHE A 189 -7.01 -1.06 -6.76
N ILE A 190 -6.09 -2.04 -6.87
CA ILE A 190 -4.68 -1.77 -7.22
C ILE A 190 -4.59 -1.13 -8.60
N LYS A 191 -5.35 -1.63 -9.57
CA LYS A 191 -5.37 -1.12 -10.95
C LYS A 191 -5.93 0.30 -11.02
N HIS A 192 -7.00 0.60 -10.26
CA HIS A 192 -7.54 1.96 -10.18
C HIS A 192 -6.53 2.95 -9.59
N ALA A 193 -5.88 2.58 -8.49
CA ALA A 193 -4.85 3.42 -7.88
C ALA A 193 -3.64 3.67 -8.81
N GLN A 194 -3.25 2.66 -9.61
CA GLN A 194 -2.21 2.82 -10.62
C GLN A 194 -2.65 3.73 -11.77
N ASN A 195 -3.88 3.57 -12.27
CA ASN A 195 -4.42 4.41 -13.34
C ASN A 195 -4.58 5.87 -12.91
N GLU A 196 -5.08 6.14 -11.71
CA GLU A 196 -5.17 7.49 -11.13
C GLU A 196 -3.79 8.16 -11.07
N LYS A 197 -2.76 7.39 -10.65
CA LYS A 197 -1.38 7.87 -10.67
C LYS A 197 -0.89 8.21 -12.08
N ILE A 198 -1.18 7.37 -13.07
CA ILE A 198 -0.80 7.59 -14.48
C ILE A 198 -1.54 8.81 -15.05
N GLU A 199 -2.82 8.98 -14.77
CA GLU A 199 -3.62 10.12 -15.21
C GLU A 199 -3.07 11.42 -14.62
N THR A 200 -2.82 11.45 -13.32
CA THR A 200 -2.17 12.57 -12.64
C THR A 200 -0.82 12.91 -13.29
N MET A 201 0.02 11.92 -13.55
CA MET A 201 1.31 12.11 -14.21
C MET A 201 1.17 12.62 -15.65
N SER A 202 0.15 12.19 -16.38
CA SER A 202 -0.11 12.65 -17.76
C SER A 202 -0.51 14.12 -17.79
N HIS A 203 -1.36 14.55 -16.86
CA HIS A 203 -1.71 15.97 -16.71
C HIS A 203 -0.49 16.82 -16.34
N VAL A 204 0.34 16.32 -15.41
CA VAL A 204 1.61 16.96 -15.02
C VAL A 204 2.57 17.07 -16.20
N ALA A 205 2.71 16.02 -17.01
CA ALA A 205 3.58 16.01 -18.19
C ALA A 205 3.12 17.00 -19.27
N ALA A 206 1.81 17.12 -19.51
CA ALA A 206 1.27 18.07 -20.48
C ALA A 206 1.53 19.53 -20.05
N SER A 207 1.32 19.86 -18.77
CA SER A 207 1.62 21.19 -18.24
C SER A 207 3.11 21.48 -18.23
N LEU A 208 3.96 20.49 -17.85
CA LEU A 208 5.41 20.61 -17.90
C LEU A 208 5.91 20.97 -19.31
N ALA A 209 5.36 20.33 -20.35
CA ALA A 209 5.73 20.61 -21.73
C ALA A 209 5.46 22.07 -22.10
N HIS A 210 4.36 22.67 -21.60
CA HIS A 210 4.07 24.07 -21.78
C HIS A 210 5.01 24.99 -20.97
N GLU A 211 5.28 24.64 -19.71
CA GLU A 211 6.15 25.43 -18.83
C GLU A 211 7.61 25.41 -19.25
N VAL A 212 8.10 24.30 -19.82
CA VAL A 212 9.46 24.23 -20.40
C VAL A 212 9.54 24.94 -21.76
N ARG A 213 8.47 24.88 -22.58
CA ARG A 213 8.45 25.55 -23.89
C ARG A 213 8.55 27.08 -23.74
N ASN A 214 7.93 27.66 -22.72
CA ASN A 214 7.90 29.11 -22.52
C ASN A 214 9.30 29.74 -22.37
N PRO A 215 10.13 29.34 -21.38
CA PRO A 215 11.51 29.84 -21.23
C PRO A 215 12.37 29.52 -22.46
N LEU A 216 12.23 28.33 -23.06
CA LEU A 216 12.98 27.99 -24.28
C LEU A 216 12.61 28.88 -25.47
N THR A 217 11.33 29.33 -25.56
CA THR A 217 10.90 30.28 -26.58
C THR A 217 11.52 31.64 -26.34
N ALA A 218 11.59 32.11 -25.08
CA ALA A 218 12.26 33.36 -24.73
C ALA A 218 13.76 33.29 -25.06
N VAL A 219 14.47 32.23 -24.67
CA VAL A 219 15.88 32.00 -25.00
C VAL A 219 16.10 32.07 -26.51
N LYS A 220 15.25 31.33 -27.30
CA LYS A 220 15.33 31.37 -28.77
C LYS A 220 15.11 32.78 -29.35
N GLY A 221 14.17 33.53 -28.77
CA GLY A 221 13.90 34.91 -29.17
C GLY A 221 15.10 35.83 -28.93
N PHE A 222 15.68 35.82 -27.75
CA PHE A 222 16.84 36.65 -27.40
C PHE A 222 18.10 36.27 -28.20
N LEU A 223 18.35 34.99 -28.43
CA LEU A 223 19.43 34.54 -29.31
C LEU A 223 19.26 35.07 -30.74
N ARG A 224 18.03 35.12 -31.25
CA ARG A 224 17.73 35.68 -32.59
C ARG A 224 17.99 37.18 -32.64
N LEU A 225 17.56 37.93 -31.60
CA LEU A 225 17.83 39.36 -31.47
C LEU A 225 19.33 39.65 -31.43
N MET A 226 20.15 38.82 -30.79
CA MET A 226 21.59 38.94 -30.81
C MET A 226 22.20 38.68 -32.20
N GLN A 227 21.66 37.73 -32.95
CA GLN A 227 22.08 37.47 -34.35
C GLN A 227 21.73 38.60 -35.30
N GLU A 228 20.59 39.25 -35.10
CA GLU A 228 20.13 40.40 -35.94
C GLU A 228 20.93 41.68 -35.69
N ASN A 229 21.50 41.83 -34.44
CA ASN A 229 22.22 43.02 -34.02
C ASN A 229 23.62 42.68 -33.44
N PRO A 230 24.54 42.09 -34.18
CA PRO A 230 25.81 41.54 -33.66
C PRO A 230 26.81 42.58 -33.14
N HIS A 231 26.62 43.84 -33.43
CA HIS A 231 27.49 44.93 -33.01
C HIS A 231 27.06 45.69 -31.76
N ASP A 232 25.88 45.38 -31.18
CA ASP A 232 25.40 45.98 -29.95
C ASP A 232 25.82 45.12 -28.74
N PHE A 233 27.08 45.22 -28.35
CA PHE A 233 27.67 44.45 -27.25
C PHE A 233 26.95 44.62 -25.92
N THR A 234 26.40 45.79 -25.64
CA THR A 234 25.70 46.09 -24.40
C THR A 234 24.38 45.35 -24.29
N LYS A 235 23.58 45.37 -25.36
CA LYS A 235 22.34 44.61 -25.43
C LYS A 235 22.58 43.08 -25.50
N SER A 236 23.64 42.69 -26.23
CA SER A 236 24.01 41.27 -26.30
C SER A 236 24.34 40.69 -24.93
N ALA A 237 25.11 41.43 -24.09
CA ALA A 237 25.37 40.99 -22.71
C ALA A 237 24.11 40.91 -21.86
N GLN A 238 23.18 41.87 -22.02
CA GLN A 238 21.90 41.83 -21.32
C GLN A 238 21.02 40.63 -21.77
N TYR A 239 20.94 40.37 -23.08
CA TYR A 239 20.17 39.24 -23.62
C TYR A 239 20.78 37.88 -23.21
N MET A 240 22.11 37.79 -23.13
CA MET A 240 22.80 36.58 -22.65
C MET A 240 22.44 36.28 -21.18
N ASN A 241 22.40 37.31 -20.30
CA ASN A 241 21.99 37.11 -18.92
C ASN A 241 20.55 36.61 -18.82
N ILE A 242 19.59 37.20 -19.61
CA ILE A 242 18.22 36.73 -19.65
C ILE A 242 18.15 35.28 -20.12
N CYS A 243 18.92 34.89 -21.15
CA CYS A 243 18.99 33.50 -21.61
C CYS A 243 19.48 32.56 -20.51
N MET A 244 20.51 32.95 -19.76
CA MET A 244 21.03 32.16 -18.66
C MET A 244 20.01 31.98 -17.52
N ASP A 245 19.28 33.04 -17.17
CA ASP A 245 18.22 33.01 -16.16
C ASP A 245 17.07 32.05 -16.58
N GLU A 246 16.64 32.11 -17.84
CA GLU A 246 15.58 31.23 -18.38
C GLU A 246 16.02 29.77 -18.50
N ILE A 247 17.30 29.49 -18.82
CA ILE A 247 17.86 28.12 -18.78
C ILE A 247 17.86 27.61 -17.36
N GLN A 248 18.32 28.38 -16.38
CA GLN A 248 18.37 28.00 -14.98
C GLN A 248 16.95 27.73 -14.41
N ARG A 249 15.97 28.54 -14.85
CA ARG A 249 14.55 28.33 -14.55
C ARG A 249 14.05 27.00 -15.14
N THR A 250 14.42 26.67 -16.37
CA THR A 250 14.06 25.40 -17.01
C THR A 250 14.62 24.18 -16.28
N GLU A 251 15.90 24.26 -15.88
CA GLU A 251 16.54 23.22 -15.07
C GLU A 251 15.83 23.00 -13.72
N MET A 252 15.41 24.07 -13.08
CA MET A 252 14.65 24.01 -11.82
C MET A 252 13.29 23.31 -12.02
N ILE A 253 12.54 23.68 -13.05
CA ILE A 253 11.24 23.04 -13.40
C ILE A 253 11.43 21.53 -13.63
N LEU A 254 12.45 21.15 -14.41
CA LEU A 254 12.74 19.73 -14.69
C LEU A 254 13.14 18.96 -13.43
N SER A 255 13.95 19.56 -12.55
CA SER A 255 14.38 18.95 -11.30
C SER A 255 13.20 18.70 -10.35
N GLU A 256 12.29 19.66 -10.23
CA GLU A 256 11.07 19.54 -9.42
C GLU A 256 10.13 18.46 -9.99
N TYR A 257 9.99 18.37 -11.31
CA TYR A 257 9.23 17.32 -11.96
C TYR A 257 9.80 15.92 -11.70
N LEU A 258 11.11 15.77 -11.87
CA LEU A 258 11.80 14.50 -11.62
C LEU A 258 11.67 14.07 -10.15
N ALA A 259 11.64 14.99 -9.21
CA ALA A 259 11.40 14.68 -7.80
C ALA A 259 10.01 14.10 -7.55
N ILE A 260 8.97 14.60 -8.24
CA ILE A 260 7.60 14.08 -8.14
C ILE A 260 7.45 12.74 -8.89
N SER A 261 8.16 12.57 -10.01
CA SER A 261 8.07 11.39 -10.87
C SER A 261 8.79 10.16 -10.30
N LYS A 262 9.79 10.37 -9.45
CA LYS A 262 10.48 9.26 -8.79
C LYS A 262 9.50 8.51 -7.90
N PRO A 263 9.43 7.16 -8.00
CA PRO A 263 8.73 6.40 -6.99
C PRO A 263 9.38 6.72 -5.66
N LEU A 264 8.56 7.05 -4.65
CA LEU A 264 9.04 7.18 -3.28
C LEU A 264 9.80 5.91 -2.95
N THR A 265 11.07 6.03 -2.65
CA THR A 265 11.93 4.88 -2.39
C THR A 265 11.45 4.22 -1.10
N ASN A 266 11.27 2.89 -1.10
CA ASN A 266 10.90 2.12 0.11
C ASN A 266 12.01 2.14 1.20
N ARG A 267 12.97 3.06 1.10
CA ARG A 267 14.05 3.22 2.05
C ARG A 267 13.57 4.09 3.21
N HIS A 268 12.83 3.47 4.12
CA HIS A 268 12.46 4.11 5.38
C HIS A 268 13.52 3.78 6.42
N GLU A 269 14.14 4.79 6.95
CA GLU A 269 15.10 4.70 8.05
C GLU A 269 14.66 5.63 9.20
N GLN A 270 15.26 5.43 10.35
CA GLN A 270 15.02 6.30 11.48
C GLN A 270 15.69 7.67 11.25
N VAL A 271 14.89 8.71 11.08
CA VAL A 271 15.33 10.09 10.86
C VAL A 271 15.13 10.90 12.13
N ASN A 272 16.22 11.41 12.71
CA ASN A 272 16.16 12.34 13.84
C ASN A 272 15.80 13.74 13.32
N VAL A 273 14.57 14.18 13.56
CA VAL A 273 14.04 15.47 13.10
C VAL A 273 14.77 16.65 13.76
N VAL A 274 15.21 16.51 15.02
CA VAL A 274 15.96 17.55 15.74
C VAL A 274 17.30 17.85 15.06
N GLU A 275 18.07 16.79 14.76
CA GLU A 275 19.34 16.92 14.03
C GLU A 275 19.12 17.49 12.62
N LEU A 276 18.06 17.03 11.96
CA LEU A 276 17.71 17.52 10.63
C LEU A 276 17.40 19.02 10.63
N LEU A 277 16.68 19.52 11.64
CA LEU A 277 16.39 20.95 11.78
C LEU A 277 17.66 21.80 12.00
N LYS A 278 18.65 21.28 12.75
CA LYS A 278 19.96 21.95 12.91
C LYS A 278 20.69 22.05 11.58
N VAL A 279 20.70 20.97 10.80
CA VAL A 279 21.28 20.95 9.44
C VAL A 279 20.53 21.94 8.53
N MET A 280 19.20 21.93 8.54
CA MET A 280 18.41 22.85 7.71
C MET A 280 18.61 24.31 8.08
N ARG A 281 18.80 24.64 9.36
CA ARG A 281 19.19 25.99 9.78
C ARG A 281 20.50 26.42 9.10
N ALA A 282 21.52 25.56 9.14
CA ALA A 282 22.82 25.87 8.54
C ALA A 282 22.73 26.07 7.02
N VAL A 283 21.99 25.17 6.34
CA VAL A 283 21.83 25.20 4.87
C VAL A 283 20.99 26.39 4.39
N MET A 284 19.93 26.76 5.13
CA MET A 284 19.00 27.82 4.71
C MET A 284 19.38 29.21 5.21
N SER A 285 20.33 29.35 6.18
CA SER A 285 20.75 30.64 6.70
C SER A 285 21.33 31.59 5.63
N PRO A 286 22.20 31.15 4.69
CA PRO A 286 22.67 32.01 3.61
C PRO A 286 21.55 32.55 2.74
N PHE A 287 20.54 31.71 2.43
CA PHE A 287 19.38 32.10 1.65
C PHE A 287 18.49 33.11 2.40
N ALA A 288 18.32 32.94 3.72
CA ALA A 288 17.58 33.86 4.56
C ALA A 288 18.28 35.24 4.64
N ILE A 289 19.61 35.24 4.81
CA ILE A 289 20.42 36.47 4.84
C ILE A 289 20.30 37.24 3.52
N LEU A 290 20.38 36.55 2.38
CA LEU A 290 20.26 37.16 1.06
C LEU A 290 18.90 37.89 0.89
N HIS A 291 17.83 37.40 1.53
CA HIS A 291 16.50 37.98 1.50
C HIS A 291 16.22 38.93 2.68
N ASN A 292 17.19 39.25 3.52
CA ASN A 292 17.07 40.06 4.74
C ASN A 292 16.01 39.52 5.73
N VAL A 293 15.95 38.18 5.88
CA VAL A 293 15.00 37.46 6.76
C VAL A 293 15.75 36.78 7.89
N GLU A 294 15.28 36.96 9.12
CA GLU A 294 15.80 36.31 10.31
C GLU A 294 15.21 34.87 10.40
N LEU A 295 16.07 33.86 10.49
CA LEU A 295 15.70 32.46 10.63
C LEU A 295 15.99 31.93 12.03
N GLU A 296 14.97 31.68 12.84
CA GLU A 296 15.08 31.10 14.17
C GLU A 296 14.66 29.64 14.15
N VAL A 297 15.37 28.78 14.90
CA VAL A 297 15.03 27.37 15.09
C VAL A 297 15.01 27.04 16.57
N ARG A 298 13.89 26.46 17.03
CA ARG A 298 13.71 25.91 18.39
C ARG A 298 13.35 24.45 18.30
N ALA A 299 14.13 23.59 18.91
CA ALA A 299 13.89 22.16 19.00
C ALA A 299 14.00 21.71 20.45
N PRO A 300 13.30 20.67 20.87
CA PRO A 300 13.46 20.10 22.21
C PRO A 300 14.85 19.47 22.35
N ASP A 301 15.31 19.31 23.60
CA ASP A 301 16.59 18.65 23.91
C ASP A 301 16.51 17.11 23.83
N ILE A 302 15.34 16.55 23.48
CA ILE A 302 15.14 15.12 23.28
C ILE A 302 15.24 14.73 21.80
N SER A 303 15.69 13.50 21.53
CA SER A 303 15.68 12.95 20.17
C SER A 303 14.26 12.66 19.73
N VAL A 304 13.86 13.20 18.59
CA VAL A 304 12.54 12.96 17.98
C VAL A 304 12.76 12.25 16.65
N THR A 305 12.41 10.96 16.60
CA THR A 305 12.72 10.10 15.46
C THR A 305 11.43 9.71 14.74
N ILE A 306 11.45 9.78 13.40
CA ILE A 306 10.36 9.33 12.53
C ILE A 306 10.88 8.31 11.52
N MET A 307 10.01 7.42 11.02
CA MET A 307 10.34 6.48 9.96
C MET A 307 10.07 7.11 8.59
N ALA A 308 11.14 7.53 7.91
CA ALA A 308 11.02 8.23 6.62
C ALA A 308 12.31 8.08 5.78
N ASN A 309 12.26 8.55 4.54
CA ASN A 309 13.46 8.75 3.74
C ASN A 309 14.11 10.10 4.11
N PRO A 310 15.38 10.13 4.57
CA PRO A 310 16.05 11.38 5.00
C PRO A 310 16.08 12.46 3.92
N ASP A 311 16.30 12.07 2.66
CA ASP A 311 16.45 13.04 1.56
C ASP A 311 15.09 13.63 1.16
N GLU A 312 14.01 12.83 1.25
CA GLU A 312 12.66 13.32 1.02
C GLU A 312 12.23 14.32 2.10
N ILE A 313 12.53 14.04 3.37
CA ILE A 313 12.22 14.99 4.47
C ILE A 313 13.08 16.26 4.37
N LYS A 314 14.35 16.16 4.00
CA LYS A 314 15.18 17.35 3.71
C LYS A 314 14.52 18.23 2.63
N GLN A 315 14.10 17.63 1.52
CA GLN A 315 13.45 18.35 0.42
C GLN A 315 12.13 19.00 0.86
N VAL A 316 11.32 18.30 1.66
CA VAL A 316 10.10 18.85 2.28
C VAL A 316 10.41 20.11 3.08
N LEU A 317 11.43 20.04 3.98
CA LEU A 317 11.85 21.16 4.82
C LEU A 317 12.34 22.34 3.99
N VAL A 318 13.19 22.07 2.98
CA VAL A 318 13.68 23.10 2.05
C VAL A 318 12.52 23.83 1.39
N ASN A 319 11.52 23.11 0.88
CA ASN A 319 10.37 23.67 0.20
C ASN A 319 9.56 24.60 1.12
N PHE A 320 9.25 24.16 2.35
CA PHE A 320 8.49 24.99 3.29
C PHE A 320 9.28 26.19 3.79
N ILE A 321 10.56 26.01 4.13
CA ILE A 321 11.42 27.09 4.64
C ILE A 321 11.66 28.15 3.54
N LYS A 322 11.98 27.71 2.32
CA LYS A 322 12.14 28.58 1.16
C LYS A 322 10.89 29.42 0.93
N ASN A 323 9.72 28.80 0.93
CA ASN A 323 8.45 29.50 0.75
C ASN A 323 8.20 30.54 1.84
N ALA A 324 8.51 30.23 3.10
CA ALA A 324 8.37 31.15 4.22
C ALA A 324 9.34 32.35 4.11
N ILE A 325 10.60 32.13 3.71
CA ILE A 325 11.59 33.19 3.50
C ILE A 325 11.15 34.11 2.35
N GLU A 326 10.75 33.54 1.21
CA GLU A 326 10.27 34.30 0.05
C GLU A 326 9.03 35.13 0.37
N ALA A 327 8.09 34.62 1.20
CA ALA A 327 6.92 35.38 1.65
C ALA A 327 7.30 36.60 2.49
N CYS A 328 8.48 36.61 3.12
CA CYS A 328 8.98 37.69 3.96
C CYS A 328 9.85 38.72 3.22
N THR A 329 10.22 38.51 1.95
CA THR A 329 11.23 39.32 1.22
C THR A 329 10.90 40.82 1.20
N ASN A 330 9.59 41.16 1.09
CA ASN A 330 9.15 42.56 1.06
C ASN A 330 8.58 43.08 2.39
N VAL A 331 8.82 42.35 3.49
CA VAL A 331 8.31 42.71 4.82
C VAL A 331 9.43 43.34 5.66
N ARG A 332 9.12 44.47 6.28
CA ARG A 332 10.04 45.10 7.20
C ARG A 332 10.29 44.21 8.41
N LYS A 333 11.54 43.74 8.61
CA LYS A 333 11.95 42.76 9.63
C LYS A 333 11.24 41.38 9.39
N GLY A 334 11.45 40.81 8.21
CA GLY A 334 11.01 39.44 7.91
C GLY A 334 11.59 38.43 8.88
N ARG A 335 10.73 37.53 9.39
CA ARG A 335 11.13 36.48 10.33
C ARG A 335 10.48 35.16 9.97
N VAL A 336 11.27 34.10 10.01
CA VAL A 336 10.81 32.73 9.88
C VAL A 336 11.22 31.97 11.15
N PHE A 337 10.24 31.35 11.78
CA PHE A 337 10.40 30.60 13.01
C PHE A 337 10.04 29.14 12.80
N LEU A 338 10.99 28.25 13.10
CA LEU A 338 10.83 26.81 13.07
C LEU A 338 10.77 26.30 14.51
N SER A 339 9.76 25.52 14.86
CA SER A 339 9.71 24.87 16.16
C SER A 339 9.21 23.43 16.05
N LEU A 340 9.85 22.52 16.78
CA LEU A 340 9.44 21.14 16.91
C LEU A 340 8.90 20.94 18.34
N VAL A 341 7.69 20.39 18.43
CA VAL A 341 7.02 20.08 19.70
C VAL A 341 6.55 18.63 19.66
N VAL A 342 6.61 17.95 20.80
CA VAL A 342 6.05 16.59 20.95
C VAL A 342 4.87 16.68 21.87
N GLU A 343 3.69 16.31 21.37
CA GLU A 343 2.44 16.32 22.12
C GLU A 343 1.61 15.05 21.78
N GLU A 344 1.08 14.38 22.77
CA GLU A 344 0.18 13.22 22.63
C GLU A 344 0.69 12.15 21.65
N GLY A 345 1.99 11.79 21.69
CA GLY A 345 2.58 10.79 20.81
C GLY A 345 2.72 11.25 19.35
N LYS A 346 2.68 12.57 19.10
CA LYS A 346 2.88 13.17 17.77
C LYS A 346 4.02 14.15 17.80
N ALA A 347 4.85 14.15 16.77
CA ALA A 347 5.84 15.18 16.54
C ALA A 347 5.24 16.25 15.63
N ILE A 348 5.14 17.49 16.12
CA ILE A 348 4.54 18.62 15.42
C ILE A 348 5.65 19.60 15.05
N LEU A 349 5.96 19.69 13.77
CA LEU A 349 6.86 20.69 13.24
C LEU A 349 6.07 21.91 12.80
N ILE A 350 6.35 23.06 13.39
CA ILE A 350 5.71 24.34 13.11
C ILE A 350 6.69 25.20 12.32
N ILE A 351 6.26 25.71 11.17
CA ILE A 351 6.97 26.68 10.34
C ILE A 351 6.10 27.92 10.27
N LYS A 352 6.53 29.00 10.90
CA LYS A 352 5.77 30.24 11.00
C LYS A 352 6.57 31.41 10.40
N ASP A 353 5.94 32.19 9.54
CA ASP A 353 6.48 33.43 8.98
C ASP A 353 5.59 34.61 9.35
N ASN A 354 6.14 35.82 9.24
CA ASN A 354 5.44 37.09 9.32
C ASN A 354 5.32 37.76 7.93
N GLY A 355 5.28 36.95 6.88
CA GLY A 355 5.23 37.39 5.49
C GLY A 355 3.89 37.96 5.05
N VAL A 356 3.69 38.04 3.74
CA VAL A 356 2.48 38.60 3.12
C VAL A 356 1.20 37.84 3.43
N GLY A 357 1.31 36.58 3.86
CA GLY A 357 0.17 35.72 4.15
C GLY A 357 -0.67 35.36 2.94
N MET A 358 -1.80 34.70 3.17
CA MET A 358 -2.71 34.18 2.15
C MET A 358 -4.16 34.41 2.54
N ASP A 359 -5.03 34.58 1.54
CA ASP A 359 -6.48 34.59 1.70
C ASP A 359 -7.08 33.17 1.75
N GLU A 360 -8.38 33.04 2.07
CA GLU A 360 -9.05 31.74 2.17
C GLU A 360 -9.09 30.98 0.83
N GLY A 361 -9.21 31.68 -0.29
CA GLY A 361 -9.21 31.07 -1.62
C GLY A 361 -7.86 30.46 -1.98
N GLN A 362 -6.78 31.15 -1.61
CA GLN A 362 -5.41 30.67 -1.77
C GLN A 362 -5.14 29.47 -0.85
N MET A 363 -5.57 29.53 0.42
CA MET A 363 -5.39 28.42 1.37
C MET A 363 -6.09 27.13 0.91
N LYS A 364 -7.30 27.21 0.37
CA LYS A 364 -8.06 26.06 -0.15
C LYS A 364 -7.38 25.37 -1.34
N ARG A 365 -6.53 26.09 -2.07
CA ARG A 365 -5.81 25.58 -3.24
C ARG A 365 -4.38 25.13 -2.93
N LEU A 366 -3.92 25.28 -1.69
CA LEU A 366 -2.57 24.83 -1.29
C LEU A 366 -2.41 23.32 -1.48
N GLY A 367 -1.28 22.92 -2.04
CA GLY A 367 -0.99 21.53 -2.35
C GLY A 367 -1.64 21.00 -3.62
N SER A 368 -2.53 21.77 -4.27
CA SER A 368 -2.98 21.43 -5.62
C SER A 368 -1.86 21.65 -6.64
N ILE A 369 -1.84 20.79 -7.65
CA ILE A 369 -0.81 20.78 -8.68
C ILE A 369 -0.78 22.14 -9.40
N TYR A 370 0.40 22.73 -9.55
CA TYR A 370 0.65 24.03 -10.23
C TYR A 370 0.03 25.26 -9.56
N PHE A 371 -0.47 25.16 -8.36
CA PHE A 371 -0.92 26.37 -7.68
C PHE A 371 0.28 27.15 -7.13
N SER A 372 0.53 28.31 -7.70
CA SER A 372 1.50 29.29 -7.23
C SER A 372 0.92 30.69 -7.31
N THR A 373 1.18 31.52 -6.31
CA THR A 373 0.87 32.96 -6.33
C THR A 373 2.07 33.78 -6.82
N LYS A 374 3.21 33.12 -7.10
CA LYS A 374 4.46 33.75 -7.52
C LYS A 374 4.61 33.63 -9.04
N SER A 375 5.10 34.69 -9.69
CA SER A 375 5.36 34.70 -11.14
C SER A 375 6.44 33.69 -11.58
N SER A 376 7.36 33.33 -10.69
CA SER A 376 8.46 32.37 -10.93
C SER A 376 8.26 31.03 -10.25
N GLY A 377 7.13 30.82 -9.56
CA GLY A 377 6.88 29.58 -8.81
C GLY A 377 6.18 28.53 -9.66
N THR A 378 6.72 27.31 -9.69
CA THR A 378 6.17 26.16 -10.41
C THR A 378 4.89 25.58 -9.78
N GLY A 379 4.65 25.85 -8.48
CA GLY A 379 3.54 25.26 -7.72
C GLY A 379 3.72 23.77 -7.40
N LEU A 380 4.84 23.15 -7.78
CA LEU A 380 5.10 21.72 -7.58
C LEU A 380 5.73 21.39 -6.23
N GLY A 381 6.49 22.33 -5.63
CA GLY A 381 7.22 22.07 -4.38
C GLY A 381 6.31 21.71 -3.20
N LEU A 382 5.20 22.42 -3.01
CA LEU A 382 4.23 22.09 -1.96
C LEU A 382 3.46 20.82 -2.29
N THR A 383 3.08 20.58 -3.53
CA THR A 383 2.42 19.34 -3.98
C THR A 383 3.27 18.11 -3.63
N TYR A 384 4.57 18.16 -3.96
CA TYR A 384 5.53 17.12 -3.56
C TYR A 384 5.59 16.95 -2.03
N SER A 385 5.70 18.06 -1.30
CA SER A 385 5.82 18.03 0.16
C SER A 385 4.60 17.42 0.84
N TYR A 386 3.38 17.76 0.38
CA TYR A 386 2.14 17.14 0.86
C TYR A 386 2.11 15.64 0.56
N HIS A 387 2.53 15.24 -0.65
CA HIS A 387 2.58 13.82 -1.03
C HIS A 387 3.54 13.02 -0.13
N VAL A 388 4.76 13.50 0.10
CA VAL A 388 5.74 12.85 0.99
C VAL A 388 5.18 12.71 2.41
N ILE A 389 4.65 13.80 2.99
CA ILE A 389 4.11 13.79 4.35
C ILE A 389 2.95 12.80 4.49
N HIS A 390 2.01 12.76 3.54
CA HIS A 390 0.92 11.80 3.56
C HIS A 390 1.38 10.34 3.44
N THR A 391 2.40 10.08 2.63
CA THR A 391 2.95 8.71 2.44
C THR A 391 3.54 8.13 3.72
N ILE A 392 4.10 8.97 4.59
CA ILE A 392 4.61 8.54 5.90
C ILE A 392 3.55 8.61 7.01
N GLY A 393 2.28 8.80 6.65
CA GLY A 393 1.16 8.87 7.60
C GLY A 393 1.04 10.19 8.36
N GLY A 394 1.74 11.23 7.90
CA GLY A 394 1.66 12.58 8.49
C GLY A 394 0.52 13.42 7.89
N THR A 395 0.28 14.57 8.49
CA THR A 395 -0.71 15.56 8.01
C THR A 395 -0.13 16.97 8.03
N VAL A 396 -0.62 17.83 7.15
CA VAL A 396 -0.25 19.25 7.08
C VAL A 396 -1.48 20.11 7.33
N THR A 397 -1.37 21.04 8.27
CA THR A 397 -2.39 22.07 8.48
C THR A 397 -1.79 23.45 8.25
N VAL A 398 -2.58 24.37 7.74
CA VAL A 398 -2.19 25.75 7.44
C VAL A 398 -3.14 26.74 8.09
N ASN A 399 -2.57 27.81 8.66
CA ASN A 399 -3.30 28.96 9.14
C ASN A 399 -2.59 30.19 8.62
N SER A 400 -3.28 31.05 7.88
CA SER A 400 -2.71 32.25 7.27
C SER A 400 -3.70 33.39 7.28
N LYS A 401 -3.18 34.61 7.36
CA LYS A 401 -3.97 35.85 7.18
C LYS A 401 -3.17 36.83 6.33
N PRO A 402 -3.79 37.51 5.36
CA PRO A 402 -3.13 38.52 4.55
C PRO A 402 -2.44 39.60 5.40
N ASN A 403 -1.20 39.90 5.08
CA ASN A 403 -0.34 40.90 5.75
C ASN A 403 -0.01 40.60 7.22
N VAL A 404 -0.26 39.36 7.69
CA VAL A 404 0.08 38.92 9.05
C VAL A 404 1.14 37.81 9.00
N GLY A 405 1.04 36.90 7.99
CA GLY A 405 1.93 35.79 7.80
C GLY A 405 1.22 34.42 7.75
N THR A 406 2.01 33.36 7.70
CA THR A 406 1.53 31.98 7.58
C THR A 406 2.12 31.10 8.67
N LYS A 407 1.34 30.15 9.15
CA LYS A 407 1.76 29.06 10.03
C LYS A 407 1.40 27.71 9.38
N PHE A 408 2.39 26.96 8.98
CA PHE A 408 2.25 25.55 8.66
C PHE A 408 2.54 24.71 9.90
N SER A 409 1.72 23.68 10.13
CA SER A 409 1.97 22.66 11.15
C SER A 409 1.96 21.29 10.47
N ILE A 410 3.12 20.65 10.48
CA ILE A 410 3.35 19.32 9.92
C ILE A 410 3.37 18.33 11.08
N ILE A 411 2.44 17.40 11.07
CA ILE A 411 2.26 16.43 12.14
C ILE A 411 2.78 15.09 11.63
N PHE A 412 3.75 14.52 12.32
CA PHE A 412 4.29 13.20 12.05
C PHE A 412 3.83 12.20 13.11
N PRO A 413 3.52 10.93 12.75
CA PRO A 413 3.36 9.87 13.73
C PRO A 413 4.71 9.67 14.45
N TYR A 414 4.69 9.76 15.78
CA TYR A 414 5.86 9.60 16.63
C TYR A 414 5.62 8.42 17.58
N GLN A 415 6.59 7.51 17.65
CA GLN A 415 6.64 6.45 18.66
C GLN A 415 7.85 6.73 19.54
N GLU A 416 7.61 6.83 20.84
CA GLU A 416 8.67 6.93 21.85
C GLU A 416 9.61 5.73 21.84
#